data_85383c29ff6344044d934cdf79995948
#
_entry.id   85383c29ff6344044d934cdf79995948
#
_cell.length_a   1.000
_cell.length_b   1.000
_cell.length_c   1.000
_cell.angle_alpha   90.00
_cell.angle_beta   90.00
_cell.angle_gamma   90.00
#
_symmetry.space_group_name_H-M   'P 1'
#
loop_
_entity.id
_entity.type
_entity.pdbx_description
1 polymer ?
#
loop_
_entity_poly.entity_id
_entity_poly.type
_entity_poly.pdbx_seq_one_letter_code
_entity_poly.pdbx_strand_id
1 'polypeptide(L)'
;MAVGYASLTMEGVAARAQANKTVIYRRWPTRGELVMAALRHHKTSIEVPDTGSLRGDVLALLRALSERNVELAGVIGVLQAEYYQETGLTPAALRERIPGGNSEIMEQFLRRAVDRGEIDAGRITPRIARLPIDHVHHDMTMTLAPMTEAALVEIVDTIFLPLLRR
;
A
#
# COMPACT_ATOMS: atom_id res chain seq x y z
N MET A 1 -24.80 0.54 -0.80
CA MET A 1 -24.43 0.31 0.61
C MET A 1 -23.21 -0.57 0.64
N ALA A 2 -22.09 -0.07 1.13
CA ALA A 2 -20.90 -0.88 1.36
C ALA A 2 -21.21 -1.88 2.47
N VAL A 3 -21.18 -3.16 2.16
CA VAL A 3 -21.34 -4.24 3.15
C VAL A 3 -20.03 -4.26 3.93
N GLY A 4 -20.09 -3.92 5.23
CA GLY A 4 -18.90 -3.94 6.09
C GLY A 4 -18.29 -5.35 6.16
N TYR A 5 -17.00 -5.42 6.47
CA TYR A 5 -16.26 -6.70 6.52
C TYR A 5 -16.87 -7.74 7.47
N ALA A 6 -17.44 -7.32 8.59
CA ALA A 6 -18.13 -8.22 9.53
C ALA A 6 -19.29 -9.02 8.88
N SER A 7 -19.85 -8.49 7.79
CA SER A 7 -20.93 -9.15 7.03
C SER A 7 -20.43 -9.83 5.75
N LEU A 8 -19.12 -9.78 5.45
CA LEU A 8 -18.53 -10.48 4.33
C LEU A 8 -18.48 -11.98 4.62
N THR A 9 -19.27 -12.77 3.89
CA THR A 9 -19.25 -14.23 3.96
C THR A 9 -18.81 -14.82 2.62
N MET A 10 -18.19 -15.98 2.65
CA MET A 10 -17.78 -16.70 1.42
C MET A 10 -19.00 -17.02 0.53
N GLU A 11 -20.13 -17.30 1.17
CA GLU A 11 -21.41 -17.51 0.52
C GLU A 11 -21.94 -16.25 -0.17
N GLY A 12 -21.87 -15.11 0.52
CA GLY A 12 -22.29 -13.83 -0.04
C GLY A 12 -21.44 -13.44 -1.26
N VAL A 13 -20.14 -13.70 -1.19
CA VAL A 13 -19.24 -13.48 -2.34
C VAL A 13 -19.58 -14.40 -3.50
N ALA A 14 -19.79 -15.69 -3.24
CA ALA A 14 -20.19 -16.66 -4.27
C ALA A 14 -21.51 -16.27 -4.95
N ALA A 15 -22.51 -15.89 -4.17
CA ALA A 15 -23.80 -15.44 -4.69
C ALA A 15 -23.67 -14.18 -5.55
N ARG A 16 -22.91 -13.17 -5.08
CA ARG A 16 -22.70 -11.90 -5.82
C ARG A 16 -21.90 -12.10 -7.10
N ALA A 17 -20.92 -13.01 -7.08
CA ALA A 17 -20.09 -13.37 -8.24
C ALA A 17 -20.79 -14.37 -9.18
N GLN A 18 -22.00 -14.83 -8.85
CA GLN A 18 -22.72 -15.90 -9.56
C GLN A 18 -21.85 -17.16 -9.76
N ALA A 19 -21.00 -17.46 -8.78
CA ALA A 19 -20.04 -18.54 -8.81
C ALA A 19 -20.46 -19.68 -7.87
N ASN A 20 -20.07 -20.92 -8.21
CA ASN A 20 -20.29 -22.06 -7.32
C ASN A 20 -19.41 -21.93 -6.07
N LYS A 21 -20.01 -22.11 -4.88
CA LYS A 21 -19.33 -22.10 -3.57
C LYS A 21 -18.07 -22.97 -3.57
N THR A 22 -18.17 -24.18 -4.11
CA THR A 22 -17.06 -25.14 -4.17
C THR A 22 -15.85 -24.59 -4.93
N VAL A 23 -16.10 -23.79 -5.98
CA VAL A 23 -15.03 -23.14 -6.76
C VAL A 23 -14.35 -22.07 -5.92
N ILE A 24 -15.13 -21.26 -5.20
CA ILE A 24 -14.60 -20.22 -4.32
C ILE A 24 -13.75 -20.81 -3.21
N TYR A 25 -14.27 -21.79 -2.46
CA TYR A 25 -13.54 -22.44 -1.37
C TYR A 25 -12.30 -23.22 -1.84
N ARG A 26 -12.33 -23.81 -3.02
CA ARG A 26 -11.14 -24.49 -3.61
C ARG A 26 -10.02 -23.49 -3.91
N ARG A 27 -10.37 -22.26 -4.33
CA ARG A 27 -9.38 -21.24 -4.71
C ARG A 27 -8.91 -20.40 -3.51
N TRP A 28 -9.78 -20.15 -2.57
CA TRP A 28 -9.54 -19.41 -1.34
C TRP A 28 -10.18 -20.17 -0.17
N PRO A 29 -9.45 -21.05 0.50
CA PRO A 29 -9.96 -21.85 1.61
C PRO A 29 -10.52 -21.02 2.76
N THR A 30 -9.99 -19.83 2.99
CA THR A 30 -10.44 -18.93 4.06
C THR A 30 -10.88 -17.57 3.52
N ARG A 31 -11.68 -16.87 4.30
CA ARG A 31 -12.10 -15.50 4.03
C ARG A 31 -10.89 -14.56 3.94
N GLY A 32 -9.90 -14.74 4.81
CA GLY A 32 -8.66 -13.98 4.81
C GLY A 32 -7.88 -14.13 3.50
N GLU A 33 -7.76 -15.35 2.98
CA GLU A 33 -7.10 -15.60 1.69
C GLU A 33 -7.80 -14.97 0.51
N LEU A 34 -9.14 -15.02 0.49
CA LEU A 34 -9.94 -14.35 -0.55
C LEU A 34 -9.68 -12.85 -0.55
N VAL A 35 -9.71 -12.23 0.63
CA VAL A 35 -9.49 -10.80 0.76
C VAL A 35 -8.06 -10.42 0.39
N MET A 36 -7.08 -11.20 0.81
CA MET A 36 -5.69 -10.98 0.42
C MET A 36 -5.48 -11.09 -1.09
N ALA A 37 -6.17 -12.02 -1.74
CA ALA A 37 -6.14 -12.13 -3.20
C ALA A 37 -6.79 -10.89 -3.87
N ALA A 38 -7.90 -10.39 -3.34
CA ALA A 38 -8.55 -9.18 -3.82
C ALA A 38 -7.66 -7.93 -3.65
N LEU A 39 -7.02 -7.79 -2.48
CA LEU A 39 -6.07 -6.70 -2.21
C LEU A 39 -4.86 -6.75 -3.15
N ARG A 40 -4.31 -7.94 -3.42
CA ARG A 40 -3.22 -8.10 -4.40
C ARG A 40 -3.68 -7.69 -5.78
N HIS A 41 -4.84 -8.14 -6.22
CA HIS A 41 -5.38 -7.79 -7.54
C HIS A 41 -5.61 -6.28 -7.67
N HIS A 42 -6.08 -5.62 -6.61
CA HIS A 42 -6.28 -4.18 -6.58
C HIS A 42 -4.94 -3.41 -6.61
N LYS A 43 -3.87 -3.95 -6.01
CA LYS A 43 -2.54 -3.33 -6.00
C LYS A 43 -1.76 -3.44 -7.31
N THR A 44 -2.10 -4.37 -8.20
CA THR A 44 -1.30 -4.73 -9.38
C THR A 44 -1.26 -3.68 -10.50
N SER A 45 -1.80 -2.49 -10.34
CA SER A 45 -1.90 -1.50 -11.42
C SER A 45 -1.43 -0.08 -11.06
N ILE A 46 -0.42 0.06 -10.21
CA ILE A 46 0.26 1.36 -10.12
C ILE A 46 1.36 1.36 -11.18
N GLU A 47 1.18 2.13 -12.24
CA GLU A 47 2.29 2.48 -13.12
C GLU A 47 3.37 3.15 -12.29
N VAL A 48 4.62 2.71 -12.48
CA VAL A 48 5.76 3.30 -11.76
C VAL A 48 6.01 4.68 -12.35
N PRO A 49 5.78 5.78 -11.62
CA PRO A 49 6.00 7.12 -12.14
C PRO A 49 7.45 7.32 -12.60
N ASP A 50 7.61 8.10 -13.67
CA ASP A 50 8.92 8.60 -14.12
C ASP A 50 8.77 10.05 -14.58
N THR A 51 8.86 10.95 -13.63
CA THR A 51 8.64 12.39 -13.82
C THR A 51 9.92 13.15 -14.10
N GLY A 52 11.05 12.46 -14.11
CA GLY A 52 12.36 13.06 -14.28
C GLY A 52 13.00 13.57 -12.98
N SER A 53 12.35 13.44 -11.82
CA SER A 53 12.91 13.83 -10.52
C SER A 53 12.39 12.94 -9.39
N LEU A 54 13.24 12.72 -8.36
CA LEU A 54 12.83 11.97 -7.17
C LEU A 54 11.60 12.62 -6.50
N ARG A 55 11.58 13.95 -6.42
CA ARG A 55 10.45 14.69 -5.85
C ARG A 55 9.16 14.38 -6.58
N GLY A 56 9.17 14.48 -7.90
CA GLY A 56 8.00 14.23 -8.73
C GLY A 56 7.52 12.78 -8.64
N ASP A 57 8.45 11.83 -8.72
CA ASP A 57 8.16 10.40 -8.66
C ASP A 57 7.49 10.02 -7.32
N VAL A 58 8.06 10.49 -6.20
CA VAL A 58 7.52 10.22 -4.87
C VAL A 58 6.16 10.88 -4.67
N LEU A 59 5.98 12.17 -5.04
CA LEU A 59 4.69 12.83 -4.94
C LEU A 59 3.61 12.13 -5.77
N ALA A 60 3.92 11.71 -6.99
CA ALA A 60 2.97 10.98 -7.83
C ALA A 60 2.54 9.65 -7.18
N LEU A 61 3.49 8.91 -6.59
CA LEU A 61 3.20 7.69 -5.85
C LEU A 61 2.32 7.95 -4.63
N LEU A 62 2.65 8.96 -3.82
CA LEU A 62 1.91 9.27 -2.60
C LEU A 62 0.47 9.74 -2.89
N ARG A 63 0.26 10.53 -3.97
CA ARG A 63 -1.09 10.90 -4.44
C ARG A 63 -1.89 9.67 -4.82
N ALA A 64 -1.32 8.79 -5.64
CA ALA A 64 -1.98 7.55 -6.04
C ALA A 64 -2.32 6.66 -4.84
N LEU A 65 -1.46 6.58 -3.83
CA LEU A 65 -1.71 5.84 -2.61
C LEU A 65 -2.82 6.48 -1.77
N SER A 66 -2.82 7.81 -1.65
CA SER A 66 -3.82 8.56 -0.91
C SER A 66 -5.22 8.42 -1.52
N GLU A 67 -5.35 8.58 -2.82
CA GLU A 67 -6.63 8.47 -3.53
C GLU A 67 -7.22 7.05 -3.48
N ARG A 68 -6.38 6.03 -3.69
CA ARG A 68 -6.83 4.63 -3.81
C ARG A 68 -7.17 3.95 -2.51
N ASN A 69 -6.55 4.34 -1.42
CA ASN A 69 -6.66 3.60 -0.16
C ASN A 69 -7.79 4.09 0.75
N VAL A 70 -8.46 5.22 0.45
CA VAL A 70 -9.50 5.79 1.31
C VAL A 70 -10.69 4.85 1.49
N GLU A 71 -11.18 4.26 0.40
CA GLU A 71 -12.30 3.31 0.48
C GLU A 71 -11.91 2.00 1.18
N LEU A 72 -10.62 1.68 1.17
CA LEU A 72 -10.08 0.43 1.69
C LEU A 72 -9.46 0.56 3.09
N ALA A 73 -9.10 1.77 3.54
CA ALA A 73 -8.38 1.97 4.81
C ALA A 73 -9.16 1.43 6.01
N GLY A 74 -10.45 1.72 6.10
CA GLY A 74 -11.31 1.20 7.15
C GLY A 74 -11.54 -0.31 7.07
N VAL A 75 -11.59 -0.86 5.85
CA VAL A 75 -11.75 -2.29 5.60
C VAL A 75 -10.45 -3.04 5.89
N ILE A 76 -9.31 -2.48 5.48
CA ILE A 76 -7.98 -3.09 5.66
C ILE A 76 -7.65 -3.22 7.16
N GLY A 77 -7.97 -2.23 7.99
CA GLY A 77 -7.67 -2.29 9.43
C GLY A 77 -8.38 -3.45 10.14
N VAL A 78 -9.67 -3.64 9.85
CA VAL A 78 -10.46 -4.75 10.43
C VAL A 78 -10.03 -6.10 9.86
N LEU A 79 -9.77 -6.17 8.54
CA LEU A 79 -9.28 -7.34 7.84
C LEU A 79 -7.92 -7.82 8.37
N GLN A 80 -7.03 -6.89 8.63
CA GLN A 80 -5.71 -7.20 9.13
C GLN A 80 -5.77 -7.86 10.50
N ALA A 81 -6.59 -7.37 11.41
CA ALA A 81 -6.70 -7.93 12.76
C ALA A 81 -7.14 -9.40 12.74
N GLU A 82 -8.20 -9.73 11.97
CA GLU A 82 -8.68 -11.12 11.87
C GLU A 82 -7.71 -12.02 11.08
N TYR A 83 -7.17 -11.52 9.96
CA TYR A 83 -6.20 -12.27 9.17
C TYR A 83 -4.94 -12.61 9.97
N TYR A 84 -4.44 -11.68 10.79
CA TYR A 84 -3.29 -11.93 11.67
C TYR A 84 -3.60 -12.94 12.77
N GLN A 85 -4.82 -12.90 13.33
CA GLN A 85 -5.25 -13.91 14.32
C GLN A 85 -5.39 -15.30 13.70
N GLU A 86 -5.96 -15.40 12.50
CA GLU A 86 -6.16 -16.69 11.81
C GLU A 86 -4.84 -17.30 11.32
N THR A 87 -3.90 -16.48 10.84
CA THR A 87 -2.67 -16.96 10.17
C THR A 87 -1.43 -16.91 11.04
N GLY A 88 -1.46 -16.21 12.17
CA GLY A 88 -0.30 -15.93 13.00
C GLY A 88 0.76 -15.03 12.34
N LEU A 89 0.44 -14.44 11.18
CA LEU A 89 1.36 -13.55 10.47
C LEU A 89 1.38 -12.17 11.12
N THR A 90 2.54 -11.52 11.06
CA THR A 90 2.65 -10.11 11.41
C THR A 90 2.40 -9.21 10.19
N PRO A 91 2.05 -7.92 10.39
CA PRO A 91 1.98 -6.95 9.30
C PRO A 91 3.25 -6.86 8.46
N ALA A 92 4.41 -7.00 9.10
CA ALA A 92 5.71 -7.00 8.41
C ALA A 92 5.86 -8.22 7.50
N ALA A 93 5.59 -9.43 8.02
CA ALA A 93 5.67 -10.66 7.25
C ALA A 93 4.68 -10.69 6.08
N LEU A 94 3.50 -10.08 6.26
CA LEU A 94 2.53 -9.93 5.18
C LEU A 94 3.04 -9.00 4.08
N ARG A 95 3.64 -7.87 4.46
CA ARG A 95 4.22 -6.89 3.51
C ARG A 95 5.30 -7.52 2.63
N GLU A 96 6.15 -8.38 3.20
CA GLU A 96 7.21 -9.10 2.49
C GLU A 96 6.67 -10.14 1.48
N ARG A 97 5.46 -10.66 1.72
CA ARG A 97 4.82 -11.65 0.83
C ARG A 97 4.07 -11.06 -0.36
N ILE A 98 3.98 -9.74 -0.47
CA ILE A 98 3.30 -9.07 -1.59
C ILE A 98 4.36 -8.60 -2.60
N PRO A 99 4.58 -9.32 -3.72
CA PRO A 99 5.49 -8.90 -4.78
C PRO A 99 5.02 -7.57 -5.41
N GLY A 100 5.96 -6.77 -5.95
CA GLY A 100 5.63 -5.49 -6.59
C GLY A 100 5.09 -4.45 -5.60
N GLY A 101 5.46 -4.57 -4.31
CA GLY A 101 5.04 -3.64 -3.28
C GLY A 101 5.67 -2.25 -3.44
N ASN A 102 5.12 -1.29 -2.71
CA ASN A 102 5.60 0.10 -2.72
C ASN A 102 7.10 0.22 -2.41
N SER A 103 7.71 -0.78 -1.75
CA SER A 103 9.14 -0.84 -1.48
C SER A 103 9.97 -0.98 -2.75
N GLU A 104 9.57 -1.88 -3.68
CA GLU A 104 10.28 -2.07 -4.96
C GLU A 104 10.17 -0.82 -5.85
N ILE A 105 9.00 -0.16 -5.84
CA ILE A 105 8.81 1.11 -6.57
C ILE A 105 9.74 2.19 -5.99
N MET A 106 9.79 2.33 -4.68
CA MET A 106 10.67 3.30 -4.02
C MET A 106 12.15 3.04 -4.30
N GLU A 107 12.57 1.77 -4.31
CA GLU A 107 13.94 1.41 -4.68
C GLU A 107 14.29 1.83 -6.12
N GLN A 108 13.34 1.71 -7.05
CA GLN A 108 13.55 2.18 -8.44
C GLN A 108 13.69 3.70 -8.48
N PHE A 109 12.88 4.44 -7.72
CA PHE A 109 13.00 5.91 -7.64
C PHE A 109 14.36 6.33 -7.10
N LEU A 110 14.79 5.70 -6.00
CA LEU A 110 16.06 6.01 -5.37
C LEU A 110 17.25 5.69 -6.28
N ARG A 111 17.24 4.56 -6.99
CA ARG A 111 18.28 4.23 -7.98
C ARG A 111 18.37 5.30 -9.07
N ARG A 112 17.23 5.65 -9.71
CA ARG A 112 17.19 6.71 -10.73
C ARG A 112 17.67 8.06 -10.19
N ALA A 113 17.33 8.40 -8.95
CA ALA A 113 17.77 9.64 -8.32
C ALA A 113 19.29 9.68 -8.05
N VAL A 114 19.88 8.54 -7.66
CA VAL A 114 21.33 8.39 -7.52
C VAL A 114 22.01 8.55 -8.88
N ASP A 115 21.49 7.88 -9.92
CA ASP A 115 22.05 7.96 -11.28
C ASP A 115 22.01 9.39 -11.85
N ARG A 116 20.99 10.19 -11.48
CA ARG A 116 20.87 11.60 -11.84
C ARG A 116 21.66 12.54 -10.92
N GLY A 117 22.29 12.03 -9.85
CA GLY A 117 23.04 12.86 -8.90
C GLY A 117 22.18 13.72 -7.98
N GLU A 118 20.88 13.43 -7.85
CA GLU A 118 19.96 14.21 -7.00
C GLU A 118 20.16 13.97 -5.50
N ILE A 119 20.64 12.77 -5.14
CA ILE A 119 20.78 12.33 -3.76
C ILE A 119 22.11 11.60 -3.52
N ASP A 120 22.51 11.50 -2.26
CA ASP A 120 23.67 10.75 -1.83
C ASP A 120 23.29 9.28 -1.53
N ALA A 121 23.82 8.33 -2.29
CA ALA A 121 23.60 6.90 -2.10
C ALA A 121 23.95 6.43 -0.68
N GLY A 122 24.97 7.02 -0.05
CA GLY A 122 25.40 6.69 1.31
C GLY A 122 24.41 7.05 2.40
N ARG A 123 23.41 7.88 2.08
CA ARG A 123 22.33 8.28 3.01
C ARG A 123 21.08 7.40 2.92
N ILE A 124 21.02 6.53 1.93
CA ILE A 124 19.86 5.65 1.75
C ILE A 124 19.91 4.54 2.81
N THR A 125 18.94 4.54 3.69
CA THR A 125 18.70 3.41 4.60
C THR A 125 17.33 2.80 4.33
N PRO A 126 17.11 1.52 4.68
CA PRO A 126 15.78 0.91 4.51
C PRO A 126 14.66 1.67 5.22
N ARG A 127 14.98 2.36 6.31
CA ARG A 127 14.01 3.16 7.07
C ARG A 127 13.69 4.47 6.34
N ILE A 128 14.69 5.19 5.85
CA ILE A 128 14.49 6.43 5.07
C ILE A 128 13.73 6.12 3.78
N ALA A 129 14.08 5.05 3.06
CA ALA A 129 13.40 4.67 1.83
C ALA A 129 11.88 4.45 2.01
N ARG A 130 11.45 3.93 3.16
CA ARG A 130 10.02 3.67 3.44
C ARG A 130 9.28 4.83 4.08
N LEU A 131 9.99 5.81 4.61
CA LEU A 131 9.43 6.88 5.43
C LEU A 131 8.21 7.59 4.79
N PRO A 132 8.23 8.02 3.51
CA PRO A 132 7.09 8.71 2.92
C PRO A 132 5.83 7.84 2.88
N ILE A 133 5.99 6.58 2.53
CA ILE A 133 4.88 5.63 2.43
C ILE A 133 4.32 5.28 3.81
N ASP A 134 5.19 5.08 4.80
CA ASP A 134 4.79 4.76 6.17
C ASP A 134 4.01 5.95 6.78
N HIS A 135 4.41 7.21 6.52
CA HIS A 135 3.66 8.39 6.94
C HIS A 135 2.26 8.45 6.32
N VAL A 136 2.16 8.29 5.00
CA VAL A 136 0.85 8.30 4.32
C VAL A 136 -0.06 7.21 4.89
N HIS A 137 0.44 6.00 5.07
CA HIS A 137 -0.35 4.92 5.65
C HIS A 137 -0.79 5.21 7.09
N HIS A 138 0.11 5.79 7.91
CA HIS A 138 -0.21 6.17 9.28
C HIS A 138 -1.34 7.20 9.31
N ASP A 139 -1.17 8.32 8.62
CA ASP A 139 -2.14 9.42 8.62
C ASP A 139 -3.50 8.98 8.09
N MET A 140 -3.53 8.23 6.99
CA MET A 140 -4.78 7.69 6.46
C MET A 140 -5.47 6.72 7.42
N THR A 141 -4.70 5.93 8.19
CA THR A 141 -5.25 5.05 9.21
C THR A 141 -5.84 5.83 10.37
N MET A 142 -5.21 6.95 10.77
CA MET A 142 -5.68 7.79 11.86
C MET A 142 -6.89 8.66 11.48
N THR A 143 -6.95 9.12 10.24
CA THR A 143 -7.98 10.08 9.80
C THR A 143 -9.12 9.42 9.02
N LEU A 144 -8.91 8.22 8.48
CA LEU A 144 -9.80 7.53 7.53
C LEU A 144 -10.22 8.43 6.34
N ALA A 145 -9.32 9.33 5.95
CA ALA A 145 -9.52 10.33 4.90
C ALA A 145 -8.31 10.42 3.97
N PRO A 146 -8.47 10.91 2.73
CA PRO A 146 -7.34 11.21 1.86
C PRO A 146 -6.46 12.30 2.47
N MET A 147 -5.17 12.21 2.22
CA MET A 147 -4.27 13.28 2.61
C MET A 147 -4.43 14.51 1.71
N THR A 148 -4.25 15.68 2.29
CA THR A 148 -4.21 16.92 1.51
C THR A 148 -2.91 17.01 0.71
N GLU A 149 -2.95 17.72 -0.42
CA GLU A 149 -1.75 17.97 -1.22
C GLU A 149 -0.64 18.66 -0.40
N ALA A 150 -0.99 19.59 0.48
CA ALA A 150 -0.05 20.25 1.36
C ALA A 150 0.69 19.29 2.30
N ALA A 151 -0.02 18.31 2.87
CA ALA A 151 0.59 17.29 3.73
C ALA A 151 1.51 16.34 2.94
N LEU A 152 1.13 15.95 1.72
CA LEU A 152 1.99 15.15 0.86
C LEU A 152 3.29 15.88 0.48
N VAL A 153 3.17 17.18 0.13
CA VAL A 153 4.33 18.04 -0.17
C VAL A 153 5.22 18.20 1.05
N GLU A 154 4.65 18.41 2.23
CA GLU A 154 5.41 18.53 3.48
C GLU A 154 6.23 17.27 3.77
N ILE A 155 5.63 16.07 3.64
CA ILE A 155 6.34 14.80 3.82
C ILE A 155 7.54 14.71 2.87
N VAL A 156 7.37 15.09 1.61
CA VAL A 156 8.44 14.96 0.62
C VAL A 156 9.50 16.04 0.79
N ASP A 157 9.10 17.30 0.85
CA ASP A 157 10.04 18.43 0.78
C ASP A 157 10.71 18.74 2.12
N THR A 158 9.98 18.57 3.23
CA THR A 158 10.45 18.98 4.56
C THR A 158 11.04 17.80 5.34
N ILE A 159 10.57 16.58 5.11
CA ILE A 159 11.01 15.41 5.87
C ILE A 159 11.92 14.51 5.03
N PHE A 160 11.46 14.04 3.87
CA PHE A 160 12.15 12.98 3.12
C PHE A 160 13.38 13.46 2.37
N LEU A 161 13.24 14.44 1.49
CA LEU A 161 14.35 14.91 0.65
C LEU A 161 15.54 15.46 1.43
N PRO A 162 15.36 16.22 2.53
CA PRO A 162 16.48 16.69 3.34
C PRO A 162 17.34 15.58 3.94
N LEU A 163 16.76 14.41 4.22
CA LEU A 163 17.50 13.26 4.73
C LEU A 163 18.44 12.63 3.70
N LEU A 164 18.16 12.80 2.40
CA LEU A 164 18.88 12.21 1.28
C LEU A 164 19.86 13.17 0.60
N ARG A 165 19.70 14.48 0.79
CA ARG A 165 20.57 15.52 0.22
C ARG A 165 21.80 15.74 1.10
N ARG A 166 22.89 16.21 0.46
CA ARG A 166 24.08 16.66 1.16
C ARG A 166 23.86 17.96 1.89
#